data_fdd0dae3c97c17a45e1a6ceb2c1c8e0a
#
_entry.id   fdd0dae3c97c17a45e1a6ceb2c1c8e0a
#
_cell.length_a   1.000
_cell.length_b   1.000
_cell.length_c   1.000
_cell.angle_alpha   90.00
_cell.angle_beta   90.00
_cell.angle_gamma   90.00
#
_symmetry.space_group_name_H-M   'P 1'
#
loop_
_entity.id
_entity.type
_entity.pdbx_description
1 polymer ?
#
loop_
_entity_poly.entity_id
_entity_poly.type
_entity_poly.pdbx_seq_one_letter_code
_entity_poly.pdbx_strand_id
1 'polypeptide(L)'
;MQRDDLLHLSPEALTQMANAGLVKRAVRELGGGYRPQIQVDEAGALTAQFDDGVRSTLPRGVPLQHTQCSCGATGLCRHRLIAVLAYREGAEASEAAEATDAAQPNDAATAPSGTAANAHTESAPGAASSRVSSGTPQAPPLAAGEADTPAHASLLRSTPLDVADTTDARLAELVPASLLQAAERLKAEGLSIELRRRASGEPCDTARLPSATVRFWAGAAIEAARCDCLRAAACEHVALGVWAFQQARAQGDGDAPRLTVRLGQAGARQQVDAAPFQAFTAALLRHGVAQGPAALMQALSGARQACGEATWLSLLMADLEAWAEAYAARSALYEAARGVDLLAELALRLAGGALPGHAPAVLGLGHSGETALDRLRLLTLGARTVRDGESRRTTLVMADVDTGTRLVLAHDWQVPAARQADEASLRAAERVAPGVLLQALAQGQMLSQQAARRPDGSVRLARARSAQNSVLPQSGDWAMLGPPVRFDSVAALVADQHAHPHAALQPRHAARRFVVFSPAEVGGVVYDAQAQSVL
;
A
#
# COMPACT_ATOMS: atom_id res chain seq x y z
N MET A 1 -7.83 -30.15 -16.82
CA MET A 1 -6.61 -29.65 -16.08
C MET A 1 -6.93 -28.28 -15.50
N GLN A 2 -6.89 -28.17 -14.17
CA GLN A 2 -7.31 -26.95 -13.46
C GLN A 2 -6.20 -25.89 -13.53
N ARG A 3 -6.59 -24.60 -13.68
CA ARG A 3 -5.72 -23.44 -13.80
C ARG A 3 -5.70 -22.66 -12.49
N ASP A 4 -4.98 -23.19 -11.50
CA ASP A 4 -4.88 -22.59 -10.15
C ASP A 4 -4.35 -21.16 -10.19
N ASP A 5 -3.45 -20.86 -11.15
CA ASP A 5 -2.92 -19.51 -11.36
C ASP A 5 -4.00 -18.47 -11.73
N LEU A 6 -5.07 -18.86 -12.38
CA LEU A 6 -6.21 -18.01 -12.69
C LEU A 6 -7.26 -17.99 -11.57
N LEU A 7 -7.41 -19.10 -10.82
CA LEU A 7 -8.31 -19.18 -9.68
C LEU A 7 -7.90 -18.26 -8.53
N HIS A 8 -6.60 -18.03 -8.36
CA HIS A 8 -6.09 -17.09 -7.36
C HIS A 8 -6.26 -15.61 -7.74
N LEU A 9 -6.66 -15.28 -8.98
CA LEU A 9 -6.92 -13.91 -9.41
C LEU A 9 -8.33 -13.45 -8.99
N SER A 10 -8.49 -13.08 -7.72
CA SER A 10 -9.76 -12.53 -7.22
C SER A 10 -10.15 -11.24 -7.94
N PRO A 11 -11.43 -10.80 -7.91
CA PRO A 11 -11.84 -9.50 -8.46
C PRO A 11 -11.01 -8.33 -7.91
N GLU A 12 -10.56 -8.43 -6.66
CA GLU A 12 -9.71 -7.45 -5.99
C GLU A 12 -8.30 -7.47 -6.59
N ALA A 13 -7.72 -8.66 -6.80
CA ALA A 13 -6.41 -8.81 -7.46
C ALA A 13 -6.47 -8.27 -8.90
N LEU A 14 -7.53 -8.57 -9.64
CA LEU A 14 -7.76 -8.02 -10.97
C LEU A 14 -7.93 -6.50 -10.95
N THR A 15 -8.54 -5.93 -9.91
CA THR A 15 -8.69 -4.48 -9.74
C THR A 15 -7.34 -3.79 -9.52
N GLN A 16 -6.39 -4.46 -8.89
CA GLN A 16 -5.03 -3.95 -8.71
C GLN A 16 -4.19 -4.05 -9.99
N MET A 17 -4.45 -5.07 -10.83
CA MET A 17 -3.75 -5.27 -12.10
C MET A 17 -4.31 -4.40 -13.23
N ALA A 18 -5.62 -4.11 -13.18
CA ALA A 18 -6.35 -3.26 -14.11
C ALA A 18 -6.94 -2.05 -13.36
N ASN A 19 -7.54 -1.09 -14.04
CA ASN A 19 -8.28 -0.05 -13.33
C ASN A 19 -9.62 -0.58 -12.81
N ALA A 20 -10.06 -0.07 -11.65
CA ALA A 20 -11.30 -0.51 -11.00
C ALA A 20 -12.56 -0.36 -11.89
N GLY A 21 -12.57 0.65 -12.77
CA GLY A 21 -13.67 0.87 -13.72
C GLY A 21 -13.77 -0.27 -14.75
N LEU A 22 -12.63 -0.77 -15.21
CA LEU A 22 -12.59 -1.87 -16.18
C LEU A 22 -13.04 -3.19 -15.56
N VAL A 23 -12.63 -3.47 -14.31
CA VAL A 23 -13.05 -4.67 -13.58
C VAL A 23 -14.55 -4.61 -13.24
N LYS A 24 -15.06 -3.47 -12.72
CA LYS A 24 -16.49 -3.28 -12.46
C LYS A 24 -17.32 -3.45 -13.75
N ARG A 25 -16.80 -2.98 -14.88
CA ARG A 25 -17.44 -3.19 -16.17
C ARG A 25 -17.45 -4.68 -16.55
N ALA A 26 -16.32 -5.38 -16.39
CA ALA A 26 -16.20 -6.81 -16.68
C ALA A 26 -17.17 -7.65 -15.83
N VAL A 27 -17.23 -7.39 -14.51
CA VAL A 27 -18.17 -8.06 -13.59
C VAL A 27 -19.62 -7.79 -13.98
N ARG A 28 -19.97 -6.56 -14.32
CA ARG A 28 -21.34 -6.19 -14.72
C ARG A 28 -21.73 -6.85 -16.06
N GLU A 29 -20.82 -6.88 -17.06
CA GLU A 29 -21.06 -7.52 -18.36
C GLU A 29 -21.21 -9.04 -18.19
N LEU A 30 -20.39 -9.68 -17.35
CA LEU A 30 -20.48 -11.09 -17.03
C LEU A 30 -21.81 -11.43 -16.33
N GLY A 31 -22.21 -10.64 -15.30
CA GLY A 31 -23.50 -10.78 -14.62
C GLY A 31 -24.71 -10.47 -15.50
N GLY A 32 -24.51 -9.64 -16.54
CA GLY A 32 -25.52 -9.34 -17.58
C GLY A 32 -25.64 -10.40 -18.68
N GLY A 33 -24.92 -11.52 -18.57
CA GLY A 33 -25.00 -12.63 -19.52
C GLY A 33 -23.98 -12.62 -20.65
N TYR A 34 -23.05 -11.64 -20.68
CA TYR A 34 -21.96 -11.64 -21.64
C TYR A 34 -20.86 -12.64 -21.22
N ARG A 35 -21.10 -13.93 -21.49
CA ARG A 35 -20.26 -15.05 -21.06
C ARG A 35 -19.51 -15.66 -22.25
N PRO A 36 -18.17 -15.86 -22.15
CA PRO A 36 -17.42 -16.56 -23.18
C PRO A 36 -17.58 -18.06 -23.06
N GLN A 37 -17.44 -18.77 -24.17
CA GLN A 37 -17.15 -20.19 -24.18
C GLN A 37 -15.67 -20.38 -23.83
N ILE A 38 -15.42 -21.16 -22.75
CA ILE A 38 -14.08 -21.38 -22.24
C ILE A 38 -13.63 -22.80 -22.56
N GLN A 39 -12.42 -22.92 -23.10
CA GLN A 39 -11.74 -24.19 -23.33
C GLN A 39 -10.32 -24.11 -22.77
N VAL A 40 -9.88 -25.17 -22.11
CA VAL A 40 -8.49 -25.30 -21.63
C VAL A 40 -7.89 -26.48 -22.39
N ASP A 41 -6.79 -26.22 -23.10
CA ASP A 41 -6.11 -27.25 -23.85
C ASP A 41 -5.18 -28.13 -22.97
N GLU A 42 -4.56 -29.15 -23.57
CA GLU A 42 -3.65 -30.08 -22.87
C GLU A 42 -2.38 -29.38 -22.36
N ALA A 43 -1.97 -28.28 -22.99
CA ALA A 43 -0.85 -27.43 -22.55
C ALA A 43 -1.27 -26.48 -21.42
N GLY A 44 -2.55 -26.46 -21.02
CA GLY A 44 -3.10 -25.58 -19.99
C GLY A 44 -3.33 -24.15 -20.48
N ALA A 45 -3.35 -23.86 -21.78
CA ALA A 45 -3.75 -22.56 -22.26
C ALA A 45 -5.27 -22.43 -22.24
N LEU A 46 -5.78 -21.37 -21.61
CA LEU A 46 -7.21 -21.07 -21.60
C LEU A 46 -7.55 -20.19 -22.80
N THR A 47 -8.50 -20.63 -23.60
CA THR A 47 -9.08 -19.87 -24.71
C THR A 47 -10.52 -19.53 -24.38
N ALA A 48 -10.86 -18.24 -24.43
CA ALA A 48 -12.18 -17.70 -24.23
C ALA A 48 -12.69 -17.12 -25.56
N GLN A 49 -13.78 -17.66 -26.09
CA GLN A 49 -14.44 -17.20 -27.31
C GLN A 49 -15.73 -16.47 -26.92
N PHE A 50 -15.85 -15.23 -27.34
CA PHE A 50 -17.01 -14.36 -27.08
C PHE A 50 -17.97 -14.30 -28.26
N ASP A 51 -19.24 -14.02 -27.98
CA ASP A 51 -20.31 -13.95 -29.01
C ASP A 51 -20.10 -12.83 -30.02
N ASP A 52 -19.35 -11.78 -29.64
CA ASP A 52 -18.96 -10.68 -30.54
C ASP A 52 -17.78 -11.04 -31.47
N GLY A 53 -17.36 -12.29 -31.50
CA GLY A 53 -16.27 -12.81 -32.32
C GLY A 53 -14.87 -12.57 -31.71
N VAL A 54 -14.77 -11.93 -30.55
CA VAL A 54 -13.49 -11.71 -29.88
C VAL A 54 -12.99 -13.03 -29.26
N ARG A 55 -11.69 -13.28 -29.44
CA ARG A 55 -10.99 -14.43 -28.82
C ARG A 55 -9.89 -13.92 -27.90
N SER A 56 -9.85 -14.46 -26.69
CA SER A 56 -8.79 -14.19 -25.72
C SER A 56 -8.09 -15.49 -25.35
N THR A 57 -6.76 -15.54 -25.53
CA THR A 57 -5.94 -16.73 -25.20
C THR A 57 -5.00 -16.38 -24.05
N LEU A 58 -5.08 -17.16 -22.98
CA LEU A 58 -4.33 -17.00 -21.75
C LEU A 58 -3.42 -18.24 -21.54
N PRO A 59 -2.21 -18.25 -22.10
CA PRO A 59 -1.27 -19.34 -21.90
C PRO A 59 -0.86 -19.45 -20.44
N ARG A 60 -0.56 -20.67 -19.98
CA ARG A 60 -0.10 -20.90 -18.61
C ARG A 60 1.26 -20.24 -18.38
N GLY A 61 1.41 -19.57 -17.23
CA GLY A 61 2.66 -18.89 -16.85
C GLY A 61 2.92 -17.55 -17.54
N VAL A 62 2.01 -17.10 -18.41
CA VAL A 62 2.10 -15.77 -19.04
C VAL A 62 1.29 -14.77 -18.22
N PRO A 63 1.90 -13.64 -17.77
CA PRO A 63 1.17 -12.59 -17.07
C PRO A 63 -0.03 -12.10 -17.89
N LEU A 64 -1.17 -11.90 -17.23
CA LEU A 64 -2.45 -11.56 -17.87
C LEU A 64 -2.36 -10.34 -18.83
N GLN A 65 -1.51 -9.39 -18.53
CA GLN A 65 -1.26 -8.21 -19.37
C GLN A 65 -0.56 -8.52 -20.69
N HIS A 66 0.19 -9.63 -20.76
CA HIS A 66 0.94 -10.06 -21.94
C HIS A 66 0.22 -11.16 -22.73
N THR A 67 -0.95 -11.60 -22.29
CA THR A 67 -1.77 -12.56 -23.01
C THR A 67 -2.37 -11.94 -24.27
N GLN A 68 -2.84 -12.79 -25.19
CA GLN A 68 -3.37 -12.31 -26.46
C GLN A 68 -4.89 -12.12 -26.40
N CYS A 69 -5.37 -11.04 -27.01
CA CYS A 69 -6.78 -10.80 -27.25
C CYS A 69 -6.99 -10.14 -28.60
N SER A 70 -7.91 -10.66 -29.41
CA SER A 70 -8.18 -10.16 -30.75
C SER A 70 -8.86 -8.77 -30.78
N CYS A 71 -9.22 -8.22 -29.61
CA CYS A 71 -9.80 -6.87 -29.51
C CYS A 71 -8.80 -5.71 -29.77
N GLY A 72 -7.52 -6.02 -30.00
CA GLY A 72 -6.49 -5.03 -30.33
C GLY A 72 -6.06 -4.10 -29.19
N ALA A 73 -6.52 -4.31 -27.96
CA ALA A 73 -6.09 -3.52 -26.81
C ALA A 73 -4.61 -3.80 -26.46
N THR A 74 -3.82 -2.76 -26.28
CA THR A 74 -2.38 -2.83 -25.97
C THR A 74 -2.08 -3.20 -24.50
N GLY A 75 -3.10 -3.28 -23.63
CA GLY A 75 -3.00 -3.64 -22.22
C GLY A 75 -4.13 -4.56 -21.78
N LEU A 76 -4.38 -4.66 -20.47
CA LEU A 76 -5.52 -5.40 -19.97
C LEU A 76 -6.83 -4.85 -20.55
N CYS A 77 -7.66 -5.74 -21.06
CA CYS A 77 -8.96 -5.42 -21.64
C CYS A 77 -10.08 -6.16 -20.91
N ARG A 78 -11.32 -5.71 -21.12
CA ARG A 78 -12.51 -6.34 -20.52
C ARG A 78 -12.60 -7.86 -20.83
N HIS A 79 -12.24 -8.28 -22.04
CA HIS A 79 -12.35 -9.66 -22.48
C HIS A 79 -11.40 -10.59 -21.71
N ARG A 80 -10.14 -10.16 -21.47
CA ARG A 80 -9.21 -10.91 -20.62
C ARG A 80 -9.72 -11.03 -19.19
N LEU A 81 -10.28 -9.95 -18.65
CA LEU A 81 -10.84 -9.95 -17.29
C LEU A 81 -12.08 -10.86 -17.19
N ILE A 82 -13.01 -10.75 -18.16
CA ILE A 82 -14.19 -11.62 -18.21
C ILE A 82 -13.81 -13.09 -18.36
N ALA A 83 -12.78 -13.41 -19.16
CA ALA A 83 -12.30 -14.78 -19.32
C ALA A 83 -11.83 -15.38 -17.97
N VAL A 84 -11.07 -14.62 -17.17
CA VAL A 84 -10.63 -15.06 -15.84
C VAL A 84 -11.80 -15.20 -14.87
N LEU A 85 -12.69 -14.22 -14.82
CA LEU A 85 -13.84 -14.22 -13.90
C LEU A 85 -14.82 -15.37 -14.23
N ALA A 86 -15.11 -15.57 -15.51
CA ALA A 86 -16.00 -16.65 -15.95
C ALA A 86 -15.40 -18.05 -15.68
N TYR A 87 -14.08 -18.20 -15.83
CA TYR A 87 -13.39 -19.45 -15.48
C TYR A 87 -13.48 -19.75 -13.99
N ARG A 88 -13.30 -18.75 -13.14
CA ARG A 88 -13.44 -18.90 -11.69
C ARG A 88 -14.85 -19.27 -11.27
N GLU A 89 -15.86 -18.55 -11.78
CA GLU A 89 -17.27 -18.89 -11.50
C GLU A 89 -17.63 -20.32 -11.92
N GLY A 90 -17.09 -20.79 -13.05
CA GLY A 90 -17.27 -22.17 -13.52
C GLY A 90 -16.61 -23.19 -12.59
N ALA A 91 -15.42 -22.91 -12.07
CA ALA A 91 -14.74 -23.79 -11.14
C ALA A 91 -15.44 -23.85 -9.77
N GLU A 92 -15.86 -22.72 -9.23
CA GLU A 92 -16.62 -22.63 -7.97
C GLU A 92 -17.97 -23.37 -8.07
N ALA A 93 -18.64 -23.29 -9.24
CA ALA A 93 -19.88 -24.02 -9.48
C ALA A 93 -19.67 -25.54 -9.58
N SER A 94 -18.53 -26.00 -10.14
CA SER A 94 -18.17 -27.42 -10.22
C SER A 94 -17.87 -28.01 -8.85
N GLU A 95 -17.11 -27.31 -8.01
CA GLU A 95 -16.83 -27.71 -6.63
C GLU A 95 -18.09 -27.78 -5.77
N ALA A 96 -19.01 -26.85 -5.95
CA ALA A 96 -20.29 -26.84 -5.25
C ALA A 96 -21.20 -28.00 -5.69
N ALA A 97 -21.14 -28.40 -6.96
CA ALA A 97 -21.90 -29.54 -7.48
C ALA A 97 -21.34 -30.89 -6.97
N GLU A 98 -20.02 -31.03 -6.89
CA GLU A 98 -19.36 -32.23 -6.33
C GLU A 98 -19.63 -32.38 -4.82
N ALA A 99 -19.68 -31.25 -4.08
CA ALA A 99 -20.01 -31.27 -2.66
C ALA A 99 -21.47 -31.65 -2.37
N THR A 100 -22.41 -31.38 -3.31
CA THR A 100 -23.82 -31.76 -3.19
C THR A 100 -24.06 -33.24 -3.53
N ASP A 101 -23.29 -33.82 -4.43
CA ASP A 101 -23.40 -35.25 -4.81
C ASP A 101 -22.82 -36.18 -3.72
N ALA A 102 -21.86 -35.68 -2.94
CA ALA A 102 -21.28 -36.41 -1.79
C ALA A 102 -22.17 -36.45 -0.53
N ALA A 103 -23.30 -35.71 -0.50
CA ALA A 103 -24.18 -35.53 0.66
C ALA A 103 -25.54 -36.22 0.55
N GLN A 104 -25.76 -37.19 -0.37
CA GLN A 104 -26.97 -37.96 -0.40
C GLN A 104 -26.83 -39.27 0.41
N PRO A 105 -27.54 -39.41 1.56
CA PRO A 105 -27.77 -40.73 2.14
C PRO A 105 -28.95 -41.39 1.43
N ASN A 106 -28.72 -42.64 1.00
CA ASN A 106 -29.78 -43.60 0.63
C ASN A 106 -30.75 -43.77 1.79
N ASP A 107 -32.00 -43.38 1.59
CA ASP A 107 -33.12 -44.08 2.24
C ASP A 107 -34.40 -43.97 1.40
N ALA A 108 -34.85 -45.13 1.00
CA ALA A 108 -36.12 -45.36 0.31
C ALA A 108 -37.27 -45.37 1.34
N ALA A 109 -38.35 -44.76 1.05
CA ALA A 109 -39.69 -45.29 1.09
C ALA A 109 -40.78 -44.24 1.42
N THR A 110 -41.84 -44.32 0.61
CA THR A 110 -43.27 -44.07 0.89
C THR A 110 -43.81 -42.67 0.60
N ALA A 111 -44.50 -42.62 -0.54
CA ALA A 111 -45.59 -41.62 -0.80
C ALA A 111 -46.83 -41.93 0.08
N PRO A 112 -47.85 -41.09 0.24
CA PRO A 112 -48.69 -40.62 -0.88
C PRO A 112 -49.29 -39.19 -0.84
N SER A 113 -49.62 -38.76 -2.05
CA SER A 113 -50.83 -38.02 -2.51
C SER A 113 -51.46 -36.84 -1.72
N GLY A 114 -51.72 -35.79 -2.46
CA GLY A 114 -52.79 -34.81 -2.12
C GLY A 114 -52.74 -33.49 -2.86
N THR A 115 -53.31 -33.44 -4.04
CA THR A 115 -54.27 -32.54 -4.66
C THR A 115 -54.05 -30.99 -4.71
N ALA A 116 -53.93 -30.50 -5.94
CA ALA A 116 -54.76 -29.47 -6.61
C ALA A 116 -54.67 -28.02 -6.07
N ALA A 117 -54.71 -26.98 -6.79
CA ALA A 117 -55.18 -26.62 -8.13
C ALA A 117 -54.92 -25.15 -8.45
N ASN A 118 -54.91 -24.85 -9.74
CA ASN A 118 -55.36 -23.62 -10.43
C ASN A 118 -54.47 -22.38 -10.37
N ALA A 119 -54.04 -21.89 -11.43
CA ALA A 119 -54.51 -21.52 -12.80
C ALA A 119 -54.66 -19.98 -12.95
N HIS A 120 -54.15 -19.50 -14.00
CA HIS A 120 -54.60 -18.57 -15.06
C HIS A 120 -53.43 -17.76 -15.60
N THR A 121 -53.02 -18.04 -16.84
CA THR A 121 -53.43 -17.44 -18.13
C THR A 121 -53.15 -15.92 -18.23
N GLU A 122 -52.52 -15.39 -19.21
CA GLU A 122 -52.59 -15.22 -20.65
C GLU A 122 -51.55 -14.14 -21.01
N SER A 123 -50.98 -13.87 -22.09
CA SER A 123 -51.12 -14.17 -23.51
C SER A 123 -49.95 -13.52 -24.24
N ALA A 124 -49.43 -14.13 -25.25
CA ALA A 124 -48.66 -13.51 -26.34
C ALA A 124 -49.67 -12.99 -27.40
N PRO A 125 -49.31 -12.16 -28.39
CA PRO A 125 -48.62 -12.56 -29.62
C PRO A 125 -47.71 -11.43 -30.22
N GLY A 126 -46.88 -11.56 -31.20
CA GLY A 126 -46.81 -12.26 -32.44
C GLY A 126 -45.71 -11.66 -33.32
N ALA A 127 -45.07 -12.47 -33.97
CA ALA A 127 -44.56 -12.53 -35.34
C ALA A 127 -44.12 -11.28 -36.11
N ALA A 128 -42.89 -11.34 -36.72
CA ALA A 128 -42.76 -11.39 -38.18
C ALA A 128 -41.31 -11.63 -38.64
N SER A 129 -41.22 -12.55 -39.52
CA SER A 129 -40.16 -13.08 -40.36
C SER A 129 -39.62 -12.07 -41.35
N SER A 130 -38.32 -12.11 -41.66
CA SER A 130 -37.88 -12.05 -43.08
C SER A 130 -36.44 -12.56 -43.22
N ARG A 131 -36.33 -13.59 -44.03
CA ARG A 131 -35.09 -14.15 -44.59
C ARG A 131 -34.53 -13.22 -45.65
N VAL A 132 -33.19 -13.13 -45.76
CA VAL A 132 -32.50 -13.06 -47.06
C VAL A 132 -31.18 -13.79 -46.95
N SER A 133 -30.93 -14.59 -47.95
CA SER A 133 -29.85 -15.53 -48.18
C SER A 133 -28.64 -14.92 -48.89
N SER A 134 -27.56 -15.65 -48.80
CA SER A 134 -26.52 -15.93 -49.83
C SER A 134 -25.25 -15.09 -49.85
N GLY A 135 -24.13 -15.83 -49.87
CA GLY A 135 -22.93 -15.38 -50.59
C GLY A 135 -21.61 -15.75 -49.91
N THR A 136 -21.15 -16.99 -50.12
CA THR A 136 -19.73 -17.37 -49.93
C THR A 136 -18.87 -16.84 -51.05
N PRO A 137 -17.65 -16.44 -50.83
CA PRO A 137 -16.57 -16.87 -51.68
C PRO A 137 -15.40 -17.49 -50.92
N GLN A 138 -14.98 -18.59 -51.47
CA GLN A 138 -13.83 -19.40 -51.22
C GLN A 138 -12.54 -18.66 -51.64
N ALA A 139 -11.48 -18.78 -50.87
CA ALA A 139 -10.11 -18.39 -51.24
C ALA A 139 -9.12 -19.51 -50.95
N PRO A 140 -8.03 -19.60 -51.71
CA PRO A 140 -7.31 -20.83 -51.99
C PRO A 140 -6.20 -21.18 -50.98
N PRO A 141 -5.61 -22.40 -51.04
CA PRO A 141 -4.59 -22.85 -50.06
C PRO A 141 -3.22 -22.30 -50.45
N LEU A 142 -2.45 -21.84 -49.43
CA LEU A 142 -1.03 -21.59 -49.59
C LEU A 142 -0.20 -22.55 -48.77
N ALA A 143 0.87 -22.97 -49.41
CA ALA A 143 1.80 -24.04 -49.16
C ALA A 143 2.51 -24.01 -47.79
N ALA A 144 2.86 -25.20 -47.34
CA ALA A 144 3.77 -25.49 -46.27
C ALA A 144 5.17 -24.94 -46.57
N GLY A 145 5.69 -24.15 -45.64
CA GLY A 145 7.09 -23.79 -45.53
C GLY A 145 7.62 -24.23 -44.17
N GLU A 146 8.46 -25.29 -44.19
CA GLU A 146 9.27 -25.64 -43.06
C GLU A 146 10.21 -24.52 -42.71
N ALA A 147 10.21 -24.09 -41.46
CA ALA A 147 11.23 -23.19 -40.92
C ALA A 147 11.55 -23.60 -39.49
N ASP A 148 12.80 -23.96 -39.32
CA ASP A 148 13.57 -24.26 -38.13
C ASP A 148 13.05 -23.69 -36.82
N THR A 149 12.90 -24.60 -35.86
CA THR A 149 12.64 -24.31 -34.44
C THR A 149 13.99 -24.18 -33.71
N PRO A 150 14.35 -23.02 -33.18
CA PRO A 150 15.39 -22.99 -32.15
C PRO A 150 14.75 -23.23 -30.78
N ALA A 151 15.32 -24.19 -30.11
CA ALA A 151 15.24 -24.56 -28.70
C ALA A 151 14.74 -23.49 -27.72
N HIS A 152 13.45 -23.47 -27.42
CA HIS A 152 12.84 -22.78 -26.29
C HIS A 152 12.09 -23.72 -25.33
N ALA A 153 12.52 -24.97 -25.22
CA ALA A 153 11.86 -25.98 -24.37
C ALA A 153 12.57 -26.22 -23.03
N SER A 154 13.18 -25.19 -22.40
CA SER A 154 13.86 -25.39 -21.11
C SER A 154 13.58 -24.34 -20.03
N LEU A 155 12.38 -23.76 -19.99
CA LEU A 155 12.02 -22.78 -18.94
C LEU A 155 10.76 -23.12 -18.13
N LEU A 156 10.33 -24.36 -18.10
CA LEU A 156 9.08 -24.74 -17.41
C LEU A 156 9.31 -25.78 -16.30
N ARG A 157 10.12 -25.43 -15.31
CA ARG A 157 10.03 -25.93 -13.93
C ARG A 157 10.45 -24.82 -12.99
N SER A 158 9.66 -23.77 -12.85
CA SER A 158 9.85 -22.80 -11.79
C SER A 158 9.02 -23.25 -10.59
N THR A 159 9.68 -23.83 -9.60
CA THR A 159 9.30 -23.65 -8.19
C THR A 159 8.86 -22.20 -8.00
N PRO A 160 7.83 -21.92 -7.18
CA PRO A 160 7.47 -20.52 -6.88
C PRO A 160 8.74 -19.79 -6.44
N LEU A 161 9.21 -18.85 -7.26
CA LEU A 161 10.43 -18.09 -6.98
C LEU A 161 10.24 -17.35 -5.66
N ASP A 162 11.05 -17.67 -4.67
CA ASP A 162 11.26 -16.78 -3.54
C ASP A 162 11.95 -15.50 -4.09
N VAL A 163 11.57 -14.34 -3.59
CA VAL A 163 12.18 -13.06 -3.95
C VAL A 163 13.71 -13.13 -3.84
N ALA A 164 14.21 -13.81 -2.81
CA ALA A 164 15.63 -14.00 -2.56
C ALA A 164 16.36 -14.88 -3.60
N ASP A 165 15.65 -15.60 -4.48
CA ASP A 165 16.24 -16.37 -5.59
C ASP A 165 16.56 -15.49 -6.81
N THR A 166 16.10 -14.25 -6.85
CA THR A 166 16.37 -13.31 -7.93
C THR A 166 17.86 -12.98 -7.98
N THR A 167 18.53 -13.28 -9.08
CA THR A 167 19.96 -13.01 -9.25
C THR A 167 20.23 -11.56 -9.63
N ASP A 168 21.45 -11.07 -9.37
CA ASP A 168 21.87 -9.72 -9.79
C ASP A 168 21.86 -9.57 -11.33
N ALA A 169 22.16 -10.64 -12.07
CA ALA A 169 22.02 -10.66 -13.53
C ALA A 169 20.58 -10.39 -13.96
N ARG A 170 19.60 -11.03 -13.28
CA ARG A 170 18.19 -10.81 -13.57
C ARG A 170 17.72 -9.40 -13.18
N LEU A 171 18.24 -8.84 -12.10
CA LEU A 171 17.99 -7.44 -11.74
C LEU A 171 18.55 -6.48 -12.79
N ALA A 172 19.75 -6.75 -13.34
CA ALA A 172 20.36 -5.93 -14.39
C ALA A 172 19.59 -5.97 -15.72
N GLU A 173 18.87 -7.06 -16.01
CA GLU A 173 17.96 -7.13 -17.16
C GLU A 173 16.66 -6.34 -16.93
N LEU A 174 16.15 -6.31 -15.69
CA LEU A 174 14.88 -5.67 -15.34
C LEU A 174 15.02 -4.17 -15.08
N VAL A 175 16.05 -3.77 -14.32
CA VAL A 175 16.23 -2.39 -13.84
C VAL A 175 17.27 -1.68 -14.69
N PRO A 176 16.97 -0.49 -15.25
CA PRO A 176 17.93 0.30 -16.01
C PRO A 176 19.24 0.53 -15.23
N ALA A 177 20.39 0.45 -15.90
CA ALA A 177 21.71 0.53 -15.28
C ALA A 177 21.90 1.77 -14.38
N SER A 178 21.37 2.93 -14.80
CA SER A 178 21.45 4.17 -14.01
C SER A 178 20.67 4.09 -12.68
N LEU A 179 19.56 3.35 -12.66
CA LEU A 179 18.75 3.13 -11.45
C LEU A 179 19.37 2.05 -10.57
N LEU A 180 19.99 1.03 -11.17
CA LEU A 180 20.73 0.03 -10.41
C LEU A 180 21.93 0.68 -9.69
N GLN A 181 22.66 1.57 -10.38
CA GLN A 181 23.73 2.38 -9.75
C GLN A 181 23.19 3.29 -8.63
N ALA A 182 21.98 3.85 -8.78
CA ALA A 182 21.33 4.61 -7.72
C ALA A 182 21.01 3.71 -6.51
N ALA A 183 20.51 2.50 -6.75
CA ALA A 183 20.25 1.52 -5.71
C ALA A 183 21.55 1.10 -4.99
N GLU A 184 22.65 0.87 -5.73
CA GLU A 184 23.96 0.55 -5.16
C GLU A 184 24.50 1.68 -4.27
N ARG A 185 24.34 2.95 -4.68
CA ARG A 185 24.71 4.10 -3.84
C ARG A 185 23.91 4.15 -2.56
N LEU A 186 22.58 4.02 -2.63
CA LEU A 186 21.72 3.98 -1.45
C LEU A 186 22.07 2.81 -0.54
N LYS A 187 22.38 1.64 -1.11
CA LYS A 187 22.88 0.49 -0.37
C LYS A 187 24.20 0.78 0.33
N ALA A 188 25.16 1.43 -0.35
CA ALA A 188 26.47 1.75 0.21
C ALA A 188 26.39 2.79 1.35
N GLU A 189 25.45 3.72 1.28
CA GLU A 189 25.16 4.71 2.33
C GLU A 189 24.55 4.06 3.59
N GLY A 190 23.98 2.88 3.46
CA GLY A 190 23.32 2.15 4.53
C GLY A 190 21.84 2.47 4.63
N LEU A 191 21.01 1.46 4.42
CA LEU A 191 19.55 1.61 4.40
C LEU A 191 18.88 0.54 5.27
N SER A 192 17.91 0.94 6.09
CA SER A 192 17.07 0.01 6.84
C SER A 192 15.77 -0.23 6.09
N ILE A 193 15.48 -1.50 5.80
CA ILE A 193 14.29 -1.94 5.07
C ILE A 193 13.53 -2.92 5.97
N GLU A 194 12.24 -2.65 6.17
CA GLU A 194 11.35 -3.57 6.85
C GLU A 194 10.81 -4.57 5.84
N LEU A 195 11.10 -5.84 6.06
CA LEU A 195 10.54 -6.95 5.30
C LEU A 195 9.33 -7.53 6.03
N ARG A 196 8.29 -7.86 5.28
CA ARG A 196 7.15 -8.61 5.76
C ARG A 196 6.89 -9.76 4.80
N ARG A 197 6.97 -10.97 5.32
CA ARG A 197 6.55 -12.18 4.60
C ARG A 197 5.03 -12.26 4.59
N ARG A 198 4.47 -12.72 3.50
CA ARG A 198 3.04 -12.96 3.38
C ARG A 198 2.58 -14.00 4.40
N ALA A 199 1.48 -13.73 5.07
CA ALA A 199 0.75 -14.73 5.84
C ALA A 199 -0.13 -15.58 4.92
N SER A 200 -0.69 -16.67 5.46
CA SER A 200 -1.67 -17.50 4.71
C SER A 200 -2.84 -16.63 4.25
N GLY A 201 -3.12 -16.63 2.95
CA GLY A 201 -4.15 -15.78 2.33
C GLY A 201 -3.68 -14.39 1.87
N GLU A 202 -2.47 -13.97 2.20
CA GLU A 202 -1.89 -12.73 1.66
C GLU A 202 -1.22 -12.98 0.31
N PRO A 203 -1.41 -12.10 -0.69
CA PRO A 203 -0.95 -12.35 -2.05
C PRO A 203 0.53 -12.02 -2.29
N CYS A 204 1.20 -11.29 -1.39
CA CYS A 204 2.54 -10.79 -1.66
C CYS A 204 3.42 -10.66 -0.41
N ASP A 205 4.71 -10.83 -0.62
CA ASP A 205 5.76 -10.36 0.30
C ASP A 205 5.97 -8.85 0.08
N THR A 206 6.36 -8.13 1.13
CA THR A 206 6.50 -6.68 1.08
C THR A 206 7.86 -6.24 1.60
N ALA A 207 8.54 -5.36 0.85
CA ALA A 207 9.70 -4.61 1.33
C ALA A 207 9.29 -3.15 1.51
N ARG A 208 9.34 -2.67 2.75
CA ARG A 208 9.02 -1.29 3.10
C ARG A 208 10.30 -0.51 3.33
N LEU A 209 10.61 0.34 2.35
CA LEU A 209 11.66 1.33 2.44
C LEU A 209 11.12 2.59 3.15
N PRO A 210 11.96 3.52 3.59
CA PRO A 210 11.49 4.73 4.27
C PRO A 210 10.45 5.54 3.47
N SER A 211 10.68 5.74 2.18
CA SER A 211 9.81 6.56 1.33
C SER A 211 9.07 5.81 0.23
N ALA A 212 9.23 4.49 0.13
CA ALA A 212 8.56 3.65 -0.88
C ALA A 212 8.24 2.27 -0.32
N THR A 213 7.31 1.56 -0.96
CA THR A 213 6.95 0.19 -0.60
C THR A 213 6.88 -0.67 -1.85
N VAL A 214 7.56 -1.81 -1.82
CA VAL A 214 7.59 -2.77 -2.92
C VAL A 214 6.83 -4.03 -2.53
N ARG A 215 5.99 -4.53 -3.43
CA ARG A 215 5.24 -5.77 -3.31
C ARG A 215 5.76 -6.79 -4.29
N PHE A 216 5.99 -8.01 -3.80
CA PHE A 216 6.45 -9.14 -4.57
C PHE A 216 5.39 -10.25 -4.51
N TRP A 217 4.73 -10.49 -5.63
CA TRP A 217 3.59 -11.40 -5.69
C TRP A 217 4.02 -12.86 -5.60
N ALA A 218 3.29 -13.63 -4.81
CA ALA A 218 3.55 -15.05 -4.62
C ALA A 218 3.54 -15.82 -5.95
N GLY A 219 4.57 -16.62 -6.20
CA GLY A 219 4.66 -17.44 -7.39
C GLY A 219 4.78 -16.68 -8.71
N ALA A 220 4.87 -15.35 -8.67
CA ALA A 220 5.06 -14.53 -9.87
C ALA A 220 6.54 -14.24 -10.12
N ALA A 221 6.88 -14.03 -11.39
CA ALA A 221 8.22 -13.58 -11.76
C ALA A 221 8.50 -12.17 -11.21
N ILE A 222 9.78 -11.83 -11.03
CA ILE A 222 10.22 -10.53 -10.47
C ILE A 222 9.68 -9.33 -11.25
N GLU A 223 9.39 -9.46 -12.53
CA GLU A 223 8.78 -8.46 -13.39
C GLU A 223 7.37 -8.05 -12.94
N ALA A 224 6.72 -8.91 -12.17
CA ALA A 224 5.43 -8.62 -11.57
C ALA A 224 5.56 -7.74 -10.31
N ALA A 225 6.76 -7.56 -9.76
CA ALA A 225 6.97 -6.69 -8.61
C ALA A 225 6.40 -5.28 -8.87
N ARG A 226 5.81 -4.69 -7.85
CA ARG A 226 5.21 -3.35 -7.92
C ARG A 226 5.69 -2.49 -6.77
N CYS A 227 6.22 -1.35 -7.13
CA CYS A 227 6.56 -0.27 -6.21
C CYS A 227 5.46 0.79 -6.24
N ASP A 228 5.22 1.46 -5.13
CA ASP A 228 4.32 2.61 -5.05
C ASP A 228 4.92 3.91 -5.62
N CYS A 229 6.19 3.91 -6.04
CA CYS A 229 6.81 5.04 -6.73
C CYS A 229 6.27 5.23 -8.16
N LEU A 230 6.52 6.40 -8.75
CA LEU A 230 6.07 6.75 -10.11
C LEU A 230 6.49 5.76 -11.21
N ARG A 231 7.60 5.03 -11.01
CA ARG A 231 8.10 4.05 -11.98
C ARG A 231 7.38 2.71 -11.89
N ALA A 232 6.71 2.47 -10.78
CA ALA A 232 5.85 1.33 -10.47
C ALA A 232 6.51 -0.07 -10.53
N ALA A 233 7.49 -0.31 -11.40
CA ALA A 233 8.12 -1.63 -11.57
C ALA A 233 9.65 -1.50 -11.59
N ALA A 234 10.28 -1.37 -12.73
CA ALA A 234 11.72 -1.37 -12.93
C ALA A 234 12.42 -0.14 -12.31
N CYS A 235 12.47 -0.06 -10.98
CA CYS A 235 13.03 1.04 -10.21
C CYS A 235 14.09 0.58 -9.21
N GLU A 236 14.85 1.53 -8.67
CA GLU A 236 15.86 1.31 -7.64
C GLU A 236 15.31 0.64 -6.38
N HIS A 237 14.06 0.93 -6.02
CA HIS A 237 13.41 0.36 -4.83
C HIS A 237 13.18 -1.16 -4.97
N VAL A 238 12.89 -1.66 -6.17
CA VAL A 238 12.74 -3.10 -6.44
C VAL A 238 14.07 -3.81 -6.21
N ALA A 239 15.18 -3.27 -6.72
CA ALA A 239 16.50 -3.85 -6.50
C ALA A 239 16.88 -3.88 -5.01
N LEU A 240 16.64 -2.77 -4.29
CA LEU A 240 16.87 -2.69 -2.84
C LEU A 240 16.02 -3.71 -2.06
N GLY A 241 14.74 -3.89 -2.45
CA GLY A 241 13.87 -4.89 -1.85
C GLY A 241 14.39 -6.32 -2.04
N VAL A 242 14.82 -6.67 -3.26
CA VAL A 242 15.40 -8.00 -3.54
C VAL A 242 16.66 -8.22 -2.71
N TRP A 243 17.59 -7.28 -2.69
CA TRP A 243 18.80 -7.40 -1.89
C TRP A 243 18.54 -7.53 -0.39
N ALA A 244 17.48 -6.89 0.10
CA ALA A 244 17.07 -7.05 1.50
C ALA A 244 16.57 -8.47 1.80
N PHE A 245 15.77 -9.09 0.92
CA PHE A 245 15.35 -10.48 1.07
C PHE A 245 16.52 -11.46 0.96
N GLN A 246 17.46 -11.23 0.04
CA GLN A 246 18.67 -12.02 -0.07
C GLN A 246 19.50 -11.95 1.21
N GLN A 247 19.66 -10.77 1.78
CA GLN A 247 20.41 -10.58 3.01
C GLN A 247 19.71 -11.22 4.21
N ALA A 248 18.39 -11.11 4.33
CA ALA A 248 17.62 -11.79 5.36
C ALA A 248 17.85 -13.31 5.33
N ARG A 249 17.79 -13.90 4.13
CA ARG A 249 18.07 -15.33 3.94
C ARG A 249 19.50 -15.69 4.29
N ALA A 250 20.48 -14.89 3.90
CA ALA A 250 21.89 -15.12 4.23
C ALA A 250 22.17 -15.05 5.74
N GLN A 251 21.36 -14.30 6.49
CA GLN A 251 21.40 -14.20 7.96
C GLN A 251 20.68 -15.34 8.68
N GLY A 252 19.95 -16.22 7.95
CA GLY A 252 19.14 -17.29 8.52
C GLY A 252 17.73 -16.87 8.92
N ASP A 253 17.35 -15.61 8.69
CA ASP A 253 16.07 -15.02 9.08
C ASP A 253 15.06 -14.93 7.90
N GLY A 254 15.32 -15.67 6.82
CA GLY A 254 14.54 -15.59 5.58
C GLY A 254 13.05 -15.85 5.74
N ASP A 255 12.65 -16.67 6.71
CA ASP A 255 11.26 -17.05 6.97
C ASP A 255 10.60 -16.21 8.08
N ALA A 256 11.32 -15.26 8.68
CA ALA A 256 10.76 -14.40 9.71
C ALA A 256 9.55 -13.62 9.15
N PRO A 257 8.38 -13.65 9.81
CA PRO A 257 7.18 -13.00 9.31
C PRO A 257 7.34 -11.49 9.17
N ARG A 258 8.20 -10.90 10.00
CA ARG A 258 8.57 -9.50 9.95
C ARG A 258 10.01 -9.33 10.43
N LEU A 259 10.81 -8.63 9.65
CA LEU A 259 12.23 -8.41 9.94
C LEU A 259 12.66 -7.02 9.44
N THR A 260 13.51 -6.34 10.19
CA THR A 260 14.21 -5.15 9.69
C THR A 260 15.62 -5.53 9.26
N VAL A 261 15.89 -5.44 7.98
CA VAL A 261 17.20 -5.72 7.38
C VAL A 261 17.92 -4.40 7.15
N ARG A 262 19.21 -4.41 7.41
CA ARG A 262 20.08 -3.28 7.11
C ARG A 262 20.94 -3.63 5.91
N LEU A 263 20.74 -2.96 4.79
CA LEU A 263 21.59 -3.07 3.61
C LEU A 263 22.81 -2.17 3.74
N GLY A 264 23.95 -2.69 3.27
CA GLY A 264 25.21 -1.95 3.25
C GLY A 264 25.93 -1.89 4.61
N GLN A 265 27.15 -1.40 4.57
CA GLN A 265 27.92 -1.10 5.76
C GLN A 265 27.98 0.43 5.86
N ALA A 266 27.50 0.99 6.95
CA ALA A 266 27.75 2.40 7.26
C ALA A 266 29.28 2.57 7.30
N GLY A 267 29.82 3.20 6.28
CA GLY A 267 31.24 3.52 6.25
C GLY A 267 31.62 4.32 7.50
N ALA A 268 32.83 4.15 7.98
CA ALA A 268 33.37 4.82 9.16
C ALA A 268 33.32 6.37 9.11
N ARG A 269 32.76 6.97 8.05
CA ARG A 269 32.78 8.41 7.75
C ARG A 269 31.52 9.19 8.14
N GLN A 270 30.47 8.54 8.62
CA GLN A 270 29.21 9.23 8.94
C GLN A 270 28.98 9.32 10.46
N GLN A 271 29.96 9.85 11.19
CA GLN A 271 29.73 10.25 12.57
C GLN A 271 29.19 11.69 12.59
N VAL A 272 28.02 11.85 13.18
CA VAL A 272 27.48 13.17 13.48
C VAL A 272 28.23 13.73 14.69
N ASP A 273 28.75 14.95 14.57
CA ASP A 273 29.36 15.63 15.71
C ASP A 273 28.30 15.89 16.78
N ALA A 274 28.47 15.32 17.95
CA ALA A 274 27.54 15.43 19.06
C ALA A 274 27.66 16.78 19.83
N ALA A 275 28.77 17.52 19.69
CA ALA A 275 29.04 18.71 20.46
C ALA A 275 27.97 19.83 20.32
N PRO A 276 27.48 20.16 19.10
CA PRO A 276 26.42 21.18 18.95
C PRO A 276 25.11 20.78 19.64
N PHE A 277 24.74 19.49 19.62
CA PHE A 277 23.53 19.00 20.29
C PHE A 277 23.68 19.00 21.82
N GLN A 278 24.87 18.70 22.32
CA GLN A 278 25.19 18.80 23.74
C GLN A 278 25.16 20.25 24.22
N ALA A 279 25.70 21.17 23.41
CA ALA A 279 25.66 22.61 23.69
C ALA A 279 24.22 23.12 23.76
N PHE A 280 23.36 22.72 22.81
CA PHE A 280 21.93 23.04 22.83
C PHE A 280 21.25 22.48 24.08
N THR A 281 21.44 21.19 24.38
CA THR A 281 20.85 20.55 25.56
C THR A 281 21.31 21.24 26.85
N ALA A 282 22.60 21.56 26.97
CA ALA A 282 23.14 22.26 28.13
C ALA A 282 22.59 23.68 28.28
N ALA A 283 22.40 24.41 27.17
CA ALA A 283 21.78 25.73 27.18
C ALA A 283 20.31 25.63 27.65
N LEU A 284 19.55 24.69 27.13
CA LEU A 284 18.17 24.45 27.52
C LEU A 284 18.03 24.07 28.99
N LEU A 285 18.87 23.16 29.49
CA LEU A 285 18.81 22.72 30.90
C LEU A 285 19.25 23.79 31.89
N ARG A 286 20.19 24.69 31.51
CA ARG A 286 20.64 25.77 32.38
C ARG A 286 19.66 26.93 32.42
N HIS A 287 19.12 27.32 31.28
CA HIS A 287 18.38 28.59 31.16
C HIS A 287 16.87 28.37 30.99
N GLY A 288 16.44 27.14 30.70
CA GLY A 288 15.06 26.84 30.33
C GLY A 288 14.65 27.54 29.02
N VAL A 289 13.39 27.38 28.67
CA VAL A 289 12.82 28.02 27.46
C VAL A 289 12.56 29.50 27.71
N ALA A 290 12.37 29.89 29.00
CA ALA A 290 11.94 31.24 29.38
C ALA A 290 13.07 32.27 29.46
N GLN A 291 14.26 31.90 29.89
CA GLN A 291 15.30 32.85 30.33
C GLN A 291 16.43 33.11 29.35
N GLY A 292 16.34 32.65 28.12
CA GLY A 292 17.41 32.88 27.17
C GLY A 292 17.02 32.60 25.72
N PRO A 293 15.92 33.17 25.23
CA PRO A 293 15.42 32.78 23.91
C PRO A 293 16.46 32.98 22.81
N ALA A 294 17.25 34.05 22.84
CA ALA A 294 18.26 34.27 21.81
C ALA A 294 19.42 33.28 21.86
N ALA A 295 19.96 32.98 23.06
CA ALA A 295 21.04 32.01 23.22
C ALA A 295 20.57 30.57 22.91
N LEU A 296 19.34 30.24 23.31
CA LEU A 296 18.73 28.95 22.99
C LEU A 296 18.53 28.78 21.50
N MET A 297 17.99 29.77 20.81
CA MET A 297 17.77 29.75 19.36
C MET A 297 19.09 29.70 18.58
N GLN A 298 20.15 30.38 19.07
CA GLN A 298 21.47 30.25 18.45
C GLN A 298 22.04 28.84 18.60
N ALA A 299 21.95 28.25 19.80
CA ALA A 299 22.40 26.87 20.03
C ALA A 299 21.59 25.85 19.21
N LEU A 300 20.27 26.05 19.09
CA LEU A 300 19.38 25.25 18.26
C LEU A 300 19.76 25.34 16.77
N SER A 301 20.07 26.57 16.28
CA SER A 301 20.54 26.77 14.90
C SER A 301 21.83 26.01 14.63
N GLY A 302 22.80 26.06 15.56
CA GLY A 302 24.03 25.28 15.48
C GLY A 302 23.77 23.76 15.43
N ALA A 303 22.90 23.25 16.28
CA ALA A 303 22.50 21.85 16.29
C ALA A 303 21.80 21.44 14.97
N ARG A 304 20.95 22.29 14.42
CA ARG A 304 20.31 22.07 13.11
C ARG A 304 21.32 21.96 11.96
N GLN A 305 22.31 22.85 11.93
CA GLN A 305 23.39 22.80 10.93
C GLN A 305 24.21 21.51 11.08
N ALA A 306 24.45 21.06 12.29
CA ALA A 306 25.18 19.82 12.57
C ALA A 306 24.42 18.54 12.19
N CYS A 307 23.11 18.61 11.93
CA CYS A 307 22.35 17.46 11.46
C CYS A 307 22.85 16.94 10.10
N GLY A 308 23.34 17.80 9.22
CA GLY A 308 23.76 17.41 7.88
C GLY A 308 22.69 16.58 7.17
N GLU A 309 23.04 15.35 6.78
CA GLU A 309 22.15 14.40 6.10
C GLU A 309 21.35 13.50 7.08
N ALA A 310 21.49 13.71 8.39
CA ALA A 310 20.81 12.92 9.42
C ALA A 310 19.33 13.32 9.53
N THR A 311 18.49 12.74 8.69
CA THR A 311 17.06 13.10 8.52
C THR A 311 16.28 13.04 9.84
N TRP A 312 16.51 12.01 10.69
CA TRP A 312 15.77 11.88 11.95
C TRP A 312 16.20 12.93 12.98
N LEU A 313 17.48 13.30 13.01
CA LEU A 313 17.94 14.42 13.84
C LEU A 313 17.40 15.75 13.33
N SER A 314 17.37 15.95 12.02
CA SER A 314 16.82 17.16 11.41
C SER A 314 15.34 17.37 11.76
N LEU A 315 14.53 16.29 11.65
CA LEU A 315 13.12 16.33 12.06
C LEU A 315 12.95 16.54 13.57
N LEU A 316 13.83 15.94 14.38
CA LEU A 316 13.80 16.12 15.84
C LEU A 316 14.14 17.57 16.23
N MET A 317 15.13 18.17 15.58
CA MET A 317 15.47 19.57 15.81
C MET A 317 14.33 20.51 15.39
N ALA A 318 13.62 20.21 14.29
CA ALA A 318 12.45 20.97 13.88
C ALA A 318 11.30 20.87 14.91
N ASP A 319 11.09 19.68 15.50
CA ASP A 319 10.09 19.50 16.56
C ASP A 319 10.48 20.27 17.85
N LEU A 320 11.77 20.30 18.21
CA LEU A 320 12.27 21.07 19.35
C LEU A 320 12.14 22.59 19.13
N GLU A 321 12.37 23.04 17.89
CA GLU A 321 12.15 24.45 17.50
C GLU A 321 10.66 24.82 17.63
N ALA A 322 9.78 24.02 17.03
CA ALA A 322 8.34 24.23 17.12
C ALA A 322 7.82 24.19 18.57
N TRP A 323 8.39 23.33 19.41
CA TRP A 323 8.08 23.26 20.83
C TRP A 323 8.52 24.55 21.58
N ALA A 324 9.72 25.07 21.30
CA ALA A 324 10.22 26.30 21.90
C ALA A 324 9.43 27.52 21.42
N GLU A 325 9.08 27.57 20.13
CA GLU A 325 8.23 28.61 19.55
C GLU A 325 6.83 28.62 20.15
N ALA A 326 6.24 27.42 20.37
CA ALA A 326 4.94 27.29 21.02
C ALA A 326 4.94 27.89 22.43
N TYR A 327 6.03 27.72 23.19
CA TYR A 327 6.20 28.40 24.48
C TYR A 327 6.24 29.92 24.34
N ALA A 328 7.08 30.41 23.42
CA ALA A 328 7.24 31.85 23.20
C ALA A 328 5.94 32.55 22.75
N ALA A 329 5.17 31.84 21.92
CA ALA A 329 3.87 32.29 21.42
C ALA A 329 2.71 32.09 22.44
N ARG A 330 2.97 31.52 23.62
CA ARG A 330 1.94 31.11 24.58
C ARG A 330 0.84 30.26 23.93
N SER A 331 1.26 29.41 23.00
CA SER A 331 0.37 28.53 22.25
C SER A 331 -0.25 27.45 23.15
N ALA A 332 -1.50 27.11 22.90
CA ALA A 332 -2.18 25.97 23.51
C ALA A 332 -1.52 24.61 23.14
N LEU A 333 -0.61 24.60 22.16
CA LEU A 333 0.15 23.42 21.74
C LEU A 333 1.37 23.11 22.60
N TYR A 334 1.73 24.05 23.51
CA TYR A 334 2.87 23.85 24.38
C TYR A 334 2.56 22.84 25.47
N GLU A 335 3.35 21.78 25.51
CA GLU A 335 3.34 20.76 26.57
C GLU A 335 4.76 20.58 27.09
N ALA A 336 5.01 20.83 28.38
CA ALA A 336 6.34 20.69 28.97
C ALA A 336 6.87 19.24 28.85
N ALA A 337 6.01 18.23 29.07
CA ALA A 337 6.35 16.81 28.95
C ALA A 337 6.86 16.47 27.53
N ARG A 338 6.31 17.10 26.49
CA ARG A 338 6.77 16.91 25.12
C ARG A 338 8.25 17.31 24.95
N GLY A 339 8.69 18.39 25.60
CA GLY A 339 10.10 18.79 25.57
C GLY A 339 11.02 17.75 26.19
N VAL A 340 10.61 17.15 27.30
CA VAL A 340 11.36 16.04 27.95
C VAL A 340 11.46 14.83 27.02
N ASP A 341 10.36 14.43 26.39
CA ASP A 341 10.34 13.32 25.42
C ASP A 341 11.31 13.57 24.26
N LEU A 342 11.30 14.79 23.70
CA LEU A 342 12.17 15.16 22.58
C LEU A 342 13.66 15.17 22.97
N LEU A 343 13.98 15.66 24.17
CA LEU A 343 15.36 15.62 24.69
C LEU A 343 15.83 14.19 24.97
N ALA A 344 14.97 13.36 25.54
CA ALA A 344 15.27 11.95 25.75
C ALA A 344 15.51 11.22 24.41
N GLU A 345 14.67 11.51 23.41
CA GLU A 345 14.86 10.98 22.05
C GLU A 345 16.20 11.44 21.45
N LEU A 346 16.57 12.72 21.62
CA LEU A 346 17.84 13.25 21.14
C LEU A 346 19.03 12.51 21.77
N ALA A 347 19.02 12.36 23.10
CA ALA A 347 20.08 11.66 23.82
C ALA A 347 20.23 10.21 23.35
N LEU A 348 19.10 9.48 23.22
CA LEU A 348 19.08 8.09 22.77
C LEU A 348 19.57 7.94 21.32
N ARG A 349 19.18 8.86 20.42
CA ARG A 349 19.63 8.83 19.02
C ARG A 349 21.12 9.11 18.90
N LEU A 350 21.65 10.09 19.62
CA LEU A 350 23.07 10.38 19.60
C LEU A 350 23.90 9.20 20.17
N ALA A 351 23.48 8.64 21.31
CA ALA A 351 24.13 7.47 21.89
C ALA A 351 24.03 6.23 20.99
N GLY A 352 22.83 5.93 20.47
CA GLY A 352 22.61 4.78 19.58
C GLY A 352 23.29 4.94 18.23
N GLY A 353 23.34 6.15 17.68
CA GLY A 353 24.01 6.46 16.40
C GLY A 353 25.53 6.36 16.48
N ALA A 354 26.12 6.48 17.68
CA ALA A 354 27.54 6.27 17.90
C ALA A 354 27.95 4.79 17.89
N LEU A 355 27.00 3.87 18.01
CA LEU A 355 27.26 2.44 17.94
C LEU A 355 27.60 2.01 16.49
N PRO A 356 28.60 1.14 16.31
CA PRO A 356 29.00 0.70 14.98
C PRO A 356 27.84 0.16 14.15
N GLY A 357 27.65 0.67 12.95
CA GLY A 357 26.63 0.24 12.01
C GLY A 357 25.19 0.66 12.35
N HIS A 358 24.91 1.41 13.42
CA HIS A 358 23.56 1.82 13.80
C HIS A 358 23.14 3.21 13.29
N ALA A 359 24.10 4.05 12.91
CA ALA A 359 23.86 5.43 12.48
C ALA A 359 22.78 5.59 11.39
N PRO A 360 22.71 4.80 10.30
CA PRO A 360 21.68 4.96 9.28
C PRO A 360 20.26 4.80 9.83
N ALA A 361 20.01 3.76 10.61
CA ALA A 361 18.69 3.51 11.17
C ALA A 361 18.29 4.52 12.25
N VAL A 362 19.24 4.87 13.13
CA VAL A 362 19.00 5.69 14.34
C VAL A 362 19.03 7.17 14.03
N LEU A 363 19.94 7.62 13.16
CA LEU A 363 20.10 9.03 12.81
C LEU A 363 19.37 9.41 11.51
N GLY A 364 19.02 8.42 10.67
CA GLY A 364 18.34 8.65 9.39
C GLY A 364 19.28 9.03 8.26
N LEU A 365 20.51 8.51 8.28
CA LEU A 365 21.46 8.71 7.18
C LEU A 365 20.99 7.94 5.95
N GLY A 366 21.14 8.52 4.76
CA GLY A 366 20.66 7.93 3.50
C GLY A 366 19.12 8.00 3.30
N HIS A 367 18.39 8.69 4.18
CA HIS A 367 16.93 8.79 4.10
C HIS A 367 16.43 10.17 3.64
N SER A 368 17.27 10.93 2.96
CA SER A 368 16.90 12.25 2.45
C SER A 368 16.00 12.18 1.22
N GLY A 369 15.05 13.09 1.16
CA GLY A 369 14.24 13.33 -0.02
C GLY A 369 12.80 12.86 0.08
N GLU A 370 12.05 13.18 -0.97
CA GLU A 370 10.67 12.77 -1.17
C GLU A 370 10.62 11.76 -2.31
N THR A 371 9.84 10.69 -2.15
CA THR A 371 9.52 9.77 -3.24
C THR A 371 8.17 10.14 -3.82
N ALA A 372 8.14 10.45 -5.10
CA ALA A 372 6.89 10.64 -5.82
C ALA A 372 6.19 9.29 -6.00
N LEU A 373 4.91 9.24 -5.62
CA LEU A 373 4.09 8.04 -5.59
C LEU A 373 3.00 8.10 -6.66
N ASP A 374 2.61 6.94 -7.18
CA ASP A 374 1.52 6.79 -8.15
C ASP A 374 0.45 5.84 -7.62
N ARG A 375 -0.81 6.15 -7.93
CA ARG A 375 -1.98 5.30 -7.67
C ARG A 375 -2.15 4.85 -6.22
N LEU A 376 -2.03 5.78 -5.28
CA LEU A 376 -2.29 5.52 -3.88
C LEU A 376 -3.79 5.38 -3.60
N ARG A 377 -4.15 4.34 -2.85
CA ARG A 377 -5.45 4.18 -2.23
C ARG A 377 -5.30 4.31 -0.72
N LEU A 378 -5.67 5.45 -0.17
CA LEU A 378 -5.50 5.76 1.23
C LEU A 378 -6.85 5.77 1.95
N LEU A 379 -7.01 4.90 2.92
CA LEU A 379 -8.15 4.88 3.83
C LEU A 379 -7.84 5.78 5.03
N THR A 380 -8.69 6.76 5.31
CA THR A 380 -8.51 7.61 6.51
C THR A 380 -8.91 6.83 7.76
N LEU A 381 -7.96 6.69 8.67
CA LEU A 381 -8.12 5.99 9.95
C LEU A 381 -8.59 6.91 11.06
N GLY A 382 -8.28 8.19 10.96
CA GLY A 382 -8.69 9.21 11.92
C GLY A 382 -8.16 10.58 11.55
N ALA A 383 -8.80 11.60 12.10
CA ALA A 383 -8.44 12.99 11.92
C ALA A 383 -8.47 13.72 13.27
N ARG A 384 -7.45 14.53 13.53
CA ARG A 384 -7.36 15.40 14.71
C ARG A 384 -7.12 16.83 14.25
N THR A 385 -7.97 17.76 14.71
CA THR A 385 -7.76 19.19 14.51
C THR A 385 -7.33 19.83 15.83
N VAL A 386 -6.22 20.51 15.81
CA VAL A 386 -5.72 21.32 16.93
C VAL A 386 -5.95 22.78 16.61
N ARG A 387 -6.39 23.53 17.63
CA ARG A 387 -6.68 24.97 17.55
C ARG A 387 -5.57 25.74 18.22
N ASP A 388 -5.10 26.79 17.56
CA ASP A 388 -4.13 27.72 18.08
C ASP A 388 -4.47 29.14 17.60
N GLY A 389 -5.18 29.90 18.43
CA GLY A 389 -5.74 31.18 18.01
C GLY A 389 -6.69 31.03 16.82
N GLU A 390 -6.40 31.73 15.73
CA GLU A 390 -7.12 31.62 14.47
C GLU A 390 -6.62 30.45 13.60
N SER A 391 -5.45 29.91 13.89
CA SER A 391 -4.87 28.79 13.16
C SER A 391 -5.50 27.46 13.55
N ARG A 392 -5.63 26.59 12.58
CA ARG A 392 -6.07 25.20 12.73
C ARG A 392 -5.08 24.32 12.02
N ARG A 393 -4.61 23.30 12.72
CA ARG A 393 -3.84 22.21 12.09
C ARG A 393 -4.63 20.94 12.16
N THR A 394 -5.03 20.41 11.02
CA THR A 394 -5.67 19.11 10.92
C THR A 394 -4.67 18.08 10.45
N THR A 395 -4.50 17.03 11.26
CA THR A 395 -3.67 15.87 10.95
C THR A 395 -4.58 14.70 10.65
N LEU A 396 -4.44 14.14 9.45
CA LEU A 396 -5.14 12.93 9.04
C LEU A 396 -4.14 11.76 9.05
N VAL A 397 -4.49 10.70 9.75
CA VAL A 397 -3.76 9.44 9.67
C VAL A 397 -4.50 8.52 8.72
N MET A 398 -3.79 8.02 7.73
CA MET A 398 -4.32 7.19 6.66
C MET A 398 -3.52 5.91 6.56
N ALA A 399 -4.12 4.86 6.03
CA ALA A 399 -3.42 3.65 5.63
C ALA A 399 -3.56 3.42 4.14
N ASP A 400 -2.47 3.02 3.52
CA ASP A 400 -2.50 2.35 2.24
C ASP A 400 -3.07 0.95 2.46
N VAL A 401 -4.25 0.69 1.93
CA VAL A 401 -4.96 -0.57 2.14
C VAL A 401 -4.20 -1.77 1.57
N ASP A 402 -3.46 -1.54 0.49
CA ASP A 402 -2.75 -2.60 -0.22
C ASP A 402 -1.44 -3.01 0.48
N THR A 403 -0.78 -2.08 1.18
CA THR A 403 0.53 -2.31 1.80
C THR A 403 0.50 -2.28 3.33
N GLY A 404 -0.61 -1.84 3.94
CA GLY A 404 -0.70 -1.58 5.37
C GLY A 404 0.26 -0.46 5.84
N THR A 405 0.71 0.38 4.92
CA THR A 405 1.60 1.50 5.26
C THR A 405 0.80 2.65 5.84
N ARG A 406 1.16 3.10 7.04
CA ARG A 406 0.56 4.30 7.65
C ARG A 406 1.18 5.55 7.02
N LEU A 407 0.35 6.51 6.68
CA LEU A 407 0.75 7.78 6.10
C LEU A 407 0.04 8.92 6.83
N VAL A 408 0.68 10.08 6.90
CA VAL A 408 0.13 11.25 7.60
C VAL A 408 0.06 12.43 6.66
N LEU A 409 -1.11 13.05 6.59
CA LEU A 409 -1.31 14.31 5.88
C LEU A 409 -1.65 15.40 6.91
N ALA A 410 -0.79 16.41 7.01
CA ALA A 410 -1.05 17.60 7.80
C ALA A 410 -1.53 18.73 6.91
N HIS A 411 -2.54 19.47 7.35
CA HIS A 411 -3.12 20.60 6.65
C HIS A 411 -3.38 21.75 7.62
N ASP A 412 -2.78 22.89 7.32
CA ASP A 412 -2.96 24.12 8.10
C ASP A 412 -3.98 25.02 7.40
N TRP A 413 -4.92 25.56 8.18
CA TRP A 413 -5.99 26.42 7.71
C TRP A 413 -6.39 27.44 8.77
N GLN A 414 -7.21 28.42 8.42
CA GLN A 414 -7.51 29.56 9.27
C GLN A 414 -9.00 29.69 9.57
N VAL A 415 -9.31 30.10 10.80
CA VAL A 415 -10.64 30.47 11.26
C VAL A 415 -10.55 31.88 11.85
N PRO A 416 -10.93 32.92 11.08
CA PRO A 416 -10.92 34.28 11.59
C PRO A 416 -11.76 34.43 12.87
N ALA A 417 -11.30 35.25 13.82
CA ALA A 417 -11.98 35.43 15.11
C ALA A 417 -13.48 35.75 14.96
N ALA A 418 -13.82 36.59 13.97
CA ALA A 418 -15.21 36.96 13.66
C ALA A 418 -16.08 35.80 13.14
N ARG A 419 -15.48 34.66 12.74
CA ARG A 419 -16.17 33.52 12.16
C ARG A 419 -16.00 32.22 12.95
N GLN A 420 -15.59 32.30 14.20
CA GLN A 420 -15.40 31.12 15.04
C GLN A 420 -16.70 30.30 15.24
N ALA A 421 -17.86 30.98 15.26
CA ALA A 421 -19.16 30.31 15.32
C ALA A 421 -19.45 29.44 14.08
N ASP A 422 -18.83 29.79 12.93
CA ASP A 422 -19.01 29.10 11.65
C ASP A 422 -17.92 28.07 11.37
N GLU A 423 -17.07 27.73 12.35
CA GLU A 423 -15.90 26.83 12.13
C GLU A 423 -16.28 25.51 11.44
N ALA A 424 -17.45 24.95 11.76
CA ALA A 424 -17.93 23.72 11.13
C ALA A 424 -18.15 23.90 9.62
N SER A 425 -18.76 25.02 9.22
CA SER A 425 -19.00 25.34 7.80
C SER A 425 -17.69 25.64 7.07
N LEU A 426 -16.74 26.34 7.72
CA LEU A 426 -15.42 26.60 7.16
C LEU A 426 -14.64 25.30 6.94
N ARG A 427 -14.65 24.39 7.92
CA ARG A 427 -14.02 23.06 7.80
C ARG A 427 -14.63 22.23 6.68
N ALA A 428 -15.96 22.28 6.52
CA ALA A 428 -16.65 21.56 5.45
C ALA A 428 -16.29 22.09 4.05
N ALA A 429 -16.00 23.39 3.94
CA ALA A 429 -15.61 24.03 2.70
C ALA A 429 -14.08 24.01 2.45
N GLU A 430 -13.29 23.68 3.48
CA GLU A 430 -11.82 23.71 3.40
C GLU A 430 -11.29 22.68 2.41
N ARG A 431 -10.28 23.07 1.62
CA ARG A 431 -9.69 22.22 0.57
C ARG A 431 -8.22 21.92 0.86
N VAL A 432 -7.91 20.65 0.95
CA VAL A 432 -6.52 20.17 1.10
C VAL A 432 -5.76 20.23 -0.23
N ALA A 433 -6.46 19.92 -1.30
CA ALA A 433 -5.96 19.96 -2.68
C ALA A 433 -7.13 20.20 -3.65
N PRO A 434 -6.88 20.51 -4.94
CA PRO A 434 -7.94 20.59 -5.94
C PRO A 434 -8.81 19.33 -5.94
N GLY A 435 -10.11 19.48 -5.79
CA GLY A 435 -11.08 18.37 -5.72
C GLY A 435 -11.14 17.62 -4.39
N VAL A 436 -10.30 17.95 -3.39
CA VAL A 436 -10.22 17.25 -2.10
C VAL A 436 -10.69 18.17 -0.98
N LEU A 437 -11.90 17.97 -0.49
CA LEU A 437 -12.42 18.64 0.71
C LEU A 437 -11.89 17.95 1.98
N LEU A 438 -11.48 18.76 2.96
CA LEU A 438 -10.91 18.28 4.23
C LEU A 438 -11.87 17.35 4.97
N GLN A 439 -13.13 17.74 5.09
CA GLN A 439 -14.15 16.95 5.81
C GLN A 439 -14.46 15.63 5.09
N ALA A 440 -14.59 15.67 3.77
CA ALA A 440 -14.83 14.46 2.98
C ALA A 440 -13.64 13.47 3.10
N LEU A 441 -12.41 13.99 3.05
CA LEU A 441 -11.21 13.18 3.23
C LEU A 441 -11.13 12.59 4.64
N ALA A 442 -11.47 13.37 5.67
CA ALA A 442 -11.44 12.89 7.06
C ALA A 442 -12.41 11.72 7.34
N GLN A 443 -13.44 11.58 6.53
CA GLN A 443 -14.50 10.55 6.66
C GLN A 443 -14.48 9.51 5.53
N GLY A 444 -13.50 9.59 4.62
CA GLY A 444 -13.51 8.82 3.39
C GLY A 444 -12.21 8.06 3.12
N GLN A 445 -12.08 7.68 1.87
CA GLN A 445 -10.85 7.16 1.29
C GLN A 445 -10.45 8.03 0.10
N MET A 446 -9.15 8.15 -0.12
CA MET A 446 -8.60 8.92 -1.22
C MET A 446 -7.94 8.01 -2.26
N LEU A 447 -8.23 8.28 -3.52
CA LEU A 447 -7.45 7.79 -4.64
C LEU A 447 -6.62 8.96 -5.17
N SER A 448 -5.30 8.80 -5.21
CA SER A 448 -4.38 9.82 -5.73
C SER A 448 -3.47 9.21 -6.78
N GLN A 449 -3.33 9.91 -7.91
CA GLN A 449 -2.37 9.52 -8.95
C GLN A 449 -1.02 10.24 -8.80
N GLN A 450 -0.97 11.30 -7.98
CA GLN A 450 0.24 12.07 -7.76
C GLN A 450 0.30 12.54 -6.30
N ALA A 451 1.16 11.91 -5.55
CA ALA A 451 1.50 12.33 -4.20
C ALA A 451 3.01 12.20 -4.00
N ALA A 452 3.54 12.79 -2.95
CA ALA A 452 4.92 12.59 -2.54
C ALA A 452 4.96 12.15 -1.08
N ARG A 453 5.74 11.11 -0.79
CA ARG A 453 5.95 10.57 0.55
C ARG A 453 7.35 10.91 1.04
N ARG A 454 7.43 11.40 2.24
CA ARG A 454 8.67 11.61 2.96
C ARG A 454 9.07 10.36 3.77
N PRO A 455 10.34 10.24 4.16
CA PRO A 455 10.81 9.11 4.96
C PRO A 455 10.09 8.93 6.30
N ASP A 456 9.56 10.02 6.89
CA ASP A 456 8.78 9.99 8.13
C ASP A 456 7.32 9.52 7.93
N GLY A 457 6.93 9.13 6.73
CA GLY A 457 5.57 8.74 6.40
C GLY A 457 4.62 9.91 6.17
N SER A 458 5.09 11.16 6.21
CA SER A 458 4.26 12.29 5.82
C SER A 458 4.04 12.30 4.30
N VAL A 459 2.82 12.68 3.89
CA VAL A 459 2.40 12.73 2.48
C VAL A 459 2.04 14.14 2.11
N ARG A 460 2.45 14.54 0.92
CA ARG A 460 2.06 15.79 0.28
C ARG A 460 1.31 15.48 -1.01
N LEU A 461 0.11 16.02 -1.14
CA LEU A 461 -0.68 15.91 -2.36
C LEU A 461 -0.21 16.92 -3.39
N ALA A 462 -0.18 16.52 -4.65
CA ALA A 462 0.07 17.45 -5.73
C ALA A 462 -1.07 18.46 -5.85
N ARG A 463 -0.71 19.74 -6.01
CA ARG A 463 -1.65 20.87 -6.13
C ARG A 463 -1.95 21.25 -7.59
N ALA A 464 -1.33 20.58 -8.54
CA ALA A 464 -1.63 20.80 -9.94
C ALA A 464 -3.06 20.34 -10.28
N ARG A 465 -3.74 21.05 -11.16
CA ARG A 465 -5.09 20.64 -11.64
C ARG A 465 -5.09 19.30 -12.36
N SER A 466 -3.95 18.92 -12.91
CA SER A 466 -3.73 17.60 -13.55
C SER A 466 -3.58 16.47 -12.53
N ALA A 467 -3.35 16.78 -11.25
CA ALA A 467 -3.31 15.76 -10.20
C ALA A 467 -4.72 15.20 -10.01
N GLN A 468 -4.92 13.97 -10.43
CA GLN A 468 -6.20 13.29 -10.29
C GLN A 468 -6.34 12.77 -8.85
N ASN A 469 -6.85 13.62 -7.98
CA ASN A 469 -7.22 13.23 -6.63
C ASN A 469 -8.74 13.12 -6.54
N SER A 470 -9.25 12.02 -6.00
CA SER A 470 -10.67 11.83 -5.75
C SER A 470 -10.89 11.26 -4.36
N VAL A 471 -11.93 11.77 -3.70
CA VAL A 471 -12.35 11.27 -2.39
C VAL A 471 -13.63 10.46 -2.59
N LEU A 472 -13.64 9.26 -2.02
CA LEU A 472 -14.77 8.35 -2.04
C LEU A 472 -15.26 8.12 -0.60
N PRO A 473 -16.51 7.78 -0.37
CA PRO A 473 -16.97 7.31 0.94
C PRO A 473 -16.15 6.12 1.42
N GLN A 474 -16.04 5.94 2.73
CA GLN A 474 -15.46 4.73 3.31
C GLN A 474 -16.26 3.50 2.90
N SER A 475 -15.59 2.44 2.50
CA SER A 475 -16.20 1.20 2.04
C SER A 475 -16.24 0.10 3.12
N GLY A 476 -15.88 0.40 4.36
CA GLY A 476 -15.85 -0.60 5.43
C GLY A 476 -14.62 -1.51 5.44
N ASP A 477 -13.61 -1.20 4.63
CA ASP A 477 -12.38 -2.03 4.44
C ASP A 477 -11.47 -2.10 5.66
N TRP A 478 -11.92 -1.67 6.83
CA TRP A 478 -11.17 -1.74 8.09
C TRP A 478 -10.80 -3.18 8.48
N ALA A 479 -11.63 -4.15 8.11
CA ALA A 479 -11.38 -5.56 8.38
C ALA A 479 -10.17 -6.10 7.63
N MET A 480 -9.79 -5.48 6.50
CA MET A 480 -8.63 -5.86 5.69
C MET A 480 -7.31 -5.32 6.28
N LEU A 481 -7.38 -4.40 7.23
CA LEU A 481 -6.20 -3.85 7.88
C LEU A 481 -5.72 -4.84 8.95
N GLY A 482 -4.46 -5.22 8.86
CA GLY A 482 -3.76 -6.04 9.86
C GLY A 482 -2.63 -5.27 10.55
N PRO A 483 -1.84 -5.94 11.39
CA PRO A 483 -0.63 -5.35 11.97
C PRO A 483 0.32 -4.79 10.89
N PRO A 484 1.01 -3.70 11.12
CA PRO A 484 1.07 -2.91 12.35
C PRO A 484 0.00 -1.80 12.45
N VAL A 485 -0.99 -1.76 11.55
CA VAL A 485 -2.01 -0.70 11.52
C VAL A 485 -3.10 -1.00 12.54
N ARG A 486 -3.69 -2.19 12.45
CA ARG A 486 -4.78 -2.65 13.31
C ARG A 486 -4.37 -3.91 14.06
N PHE A 487 -4.75 -3.97 15.33
CA PHE A 487 -4.55 -5.12 16.21
C PHE A 487 -5.89 -5.61 16.73
N ASP A 488 -6.06 -6.93 16.77
CA ASP A 488 -7.28 -7.57 17.25
C ASP A 488 -7.26 -7.76 18.78
N SER A 489 -6.11 -7.55 19.42
CA SER A 489 -5.97 -7.62 20.88
C SER A 489 -4.83 -6.75 21.40
N VAL A 490 -4.95 -6.32 22.66
CA VAL A 490 -3.88 -5.59 23.36
C VAL A 490 -2.63 -6.46 23.49
N ALA A 491 -2.80 -7.77 23.71
CA ALA A 491 -1.67 -8.70 23.80
C ALA A 491 -0.85 -8.73 22.50
N ALA A 492 -1.51 -8.74 21.34
CA ALA A 492 -0.84 -8.68 20.04
C ALA A 492 -0.09 -7.35 19.84
N LEU A 493 -0.68 -6.22 20.24
CA LEU A 493 0.00 -4.92 20.20
C LEU A 493 1.25 -4.91 21.10
N VAL A 494 1.13 -5.40 22.34
CA VAL A 494 2.24 -5.45 23.29
C VAL A 494 3.36 -6.36 22.75
N ALA A 495 3.02 -7.51 22.18
CA ALA A 495 3.98 -8.41 21.55
C ALA A 495 4.72 -7.72 20.38
N ASP A 496 3.98 -7.00 19.51
CA ASP A 496 4.58 -6.22 18.41
C ASP A 496 5.52 -5.13 18.93
N GLN A 497 5.14 -4.42 19.99
CA GLN A 497 6.00 -3.41 20.60
C GLN A 497 7.29 -3.99 21.22
N HIS A 498 7.19 -5.15 21.87
CA HIS A 498 8.34 -5.82 22.47
C HIS A 498 9.28 -6.45 21.42
N ALA A 499 8.77 -6.83 20.28
CA ALA A 499 9.57 -7.35 19.17
C ALA A 499 10.45 -6.28 18.50
N HIS A 500 10.24 -5.00 18.79
CA HIS A 500 10.95 -3.91 18.17
C HIS A 500 11.87 -3.18 19.15
N PRO A 501 13.00 -2.61 18.70
CA PRO A 501 13.83 -1.73 19.51
C PRO A 501 13.01 -0.55 20.05
N HIS A 502 13.51 0.08 21.11
CA HIS A 502 12.89 1.29 21.66
C HIS A 502 12.59 2.32 20.55
N ALA A 503 11.45 2.97 20.65
CA ALA A 503 10.92 3.87 19.63
C ALA A 503 11.91 4.95 19.17
N ALA A 504 12.76 5.47 20.07
CA ALA A 504 13.79 6.44 19.74
C ALA A 504 14.93 5.90 18.86
N LEU A 505 15.11 4.59 18.80
CA LEU A 505 16.13 3.93 17.98
C LEU A 505 15.62 3.46 16.62
N GLN A 506 14.32 3.57 16.39
CA GLN A 506 13.70 3.25 15.10
C GLN A 506 13.67 4.48 14.18
N PRO A 507 13.44 4.30 12.86
CA PRO A 507 13.12 5.39 11.95
C PRO A 507 11.97 6.24 12.50
N ARG A 508 12.07 7.56 12.45
CA ARG A 508 10.97 8.44 12.86
C ARG A 508 9.79 8.26 11.92
N HIS A 509 8.60 8.12 12.48
CA HIS A 509 7.37 8.01 11.70
C HIS A 509 6.27 8.86 12.35
N ALA A 510 5.65 9.74 11.56
CA ALA A 510 4.67 10.71 12.04
C ALA A 510 3.42 10.04 12.67
N ALA A 511 3.04 8.84 12.21
CA ALA A 511 1.93 8.06 12.77
C ALA A 511 2.37 6.97 13.75
N ARG A 512 3.59 7.01 14.30
CA ARG A 512 4.10 5.92 15.16
C ARG A 512 3.20 5.60 16.33
N ARG A 513 2.64 6.61 17.01
CA ARG A 513 1.79 6.45 18.20
C ARG A 513 0.33 6.16 17.87
N PHE A 514 -0.02 6.08 16.59
CA PHE A 514 -1.37 5.83 16.15
C PHE A 514 -1.58 4.34 15.89
N VAL A 515 -2.55 3.75 16.58
CA VAL A 515 -2.97 2.35 16.40
C VAL A 515 -4.48 2.28 16.28
N VAL A 516 -4.97 1.26 15.59
CA VAL A 516 -6.39 0.98 15.43
C VAL A 516 -6.74 -0.28 16.23
N PHE A 517 -7.78 -0.16 17.04
CA PHE A 517 -8.38 -1.29 17.73
C PHE A 517 -9.82 -1.50 17.29
N SER A 518 -10.28 -2.74 17.36
CA SER A 518 -11.69 -3.09 17.29
C SER A 518 -12.16 -3.43 18.70
N PRO A 519 -12.74 -2.46 19.45
CA PRO A 519 -13.21 -2.74 20.82
C PRO A 519 -14.41 -3.68 20.78
N ALA A 520 -14.49 -4.60 21.73
CA ALA A 520 -15.67 -5.44 21.91
C ALA A 520 -16.84 -4.63 22.50
N GLU A 521 -16.52 -3.65 23.34
CA GLU A 521 -17.48 -2.78 24.00
C GLU A 521 -16.88 -1.39 24.20
N VAL A 522 -17.70 -0.37 24.02
CA VAL A 522 -17.35 1.03 24.30
C VAL A 522 -18.23 1.51 25.45
N GLY A 523 -17.61 1.82 26.58
CA GLY A 523 -18.29 2.36 27.76
C GLY A 523 -18.77 3.80 27.55
N GLY A 524 -19.50 4.33 28.52
CA GLY A 524 -19.89 5.74 28.53
C GLY A 524 -18.66 6.64 28.64
N VAL A 525 -18.68 7.76 27.89
CA VAL A 525 -17.63 8.79 28.01
C VAL A 525 -17.83 9.54 29.32
N VAL A 526 -16.85 9.52 30.20
CA VAL A 526 -16.88 10.21 31.49
C VAL A 526 -15.73 11.21 31.57
N TYR A 527 -16.04 12.42 32.03
CA TYR A 527 -15.02 13.41 32.30
C TYR A 527 -14.47 13.22 33.74
N ASP A 528 -13.19 12.94 33.86
CA ASP A 528 -12.48 12.93 35.13
C ASP A 528 -11.94 14.33 35.44
N ALA A 529 -12.60 15.01 36.40
CA ALA A 529 -12.23 16.35 36.80
C ALA A 529 -10.87 16.40 37.54
N GLN A 530 -10.43 15.30 38.16
CA GLN A 530 -9.16 15.24 38.88
C GLN A 530 -7.99 15.07 37.90
N ALA A 531 -8.13 14.18 36.93
CA ALA A 531 -7.15 13.98 35.87
C ALA A 531 -7.27 15.00 34.74
N GLN A 532 -8.30 15.85 34.72
CA GLN A 532 -8.62 16.81 33.66
C GLN A 532 -8.64 16.13 32.27
N SER A 533 -9.16 14.91 32.22
CA SER A 533 -9.19 14.07 31.02
C SER A 533 -10.56 13.43 30.81
N VAL A 534 -10.83 13.02 29.58
CA VAL A 534 -11.99 12.25 29.21
C VAL A 534 -11.58 10.77 29.18
N LEU A 535 -12.28 9.95 29.94
CA LEU A 535 -12.09 8.50 30.04
C LEU A 535 -13.14 7.77 29.20
#